data_31309ef7da27e14ca2ceed1f7b7bfdd6
#
_entry.id   31309ef7da27e14ca2ceed1f7b7bfdd6
#
_cell.length_a   1.000
_cell.length_b   1.000
_cell.length_c   1.000
_cell.angle_alpha   90.00
_cell.angle_beta   90.00
_cell.angle_gamma   90.00
#
_symmetry.space_group_name_H-M   'P 1'
#
loop_
_entity.id
_entity.type
_entity.pdbx_description
1 polymer ?
#
loop_
_entity_poly.entity_id
_entity_poly.type
_entity_poly.pdbx_seq_one_letter_code
_entity_poly.pdbx_strand_id
1 'polypeptide(L)'
;MKAHIHWSTVICRQPGRYLSWPTIARRANGELLVVFSGEREEHSCPFGKTQLIRSGDGGETWSEPVTIADTPLDDRDSGVLVLRSGAILVSSFTVPTWTRLDGYRAFYPAEQIDRWQHYLDSVAPEERQRWLGNWTRRSTDGGRTWEEPVDSVASAPHGPIQLRDGRLLFLGVDKPGDPPYRLLAVESVDEGRSWRQIGTVPLAAADHAVAEPHPAELPGGRLVCLWRYQPEQLTEHRYLRQTESDDGGRTWTETHATAIPGYPAHLLPLESGALLATYGRRVPPMGHRACLSHDGGASWDTGNEIVLRDDAPDIELPWPATWDLGYPASVELAPGELLTVYYQIAPPDRKPSIHATRWSVS
;
A
#
# COMPACT_ATOMS: atom_id res chain seq x y z
N MET A 1 -12.80 -7.75 22.97
CA MET A 1 -11.79 -6.67 22.89
C MET A 1 -12.53 -5.39 22.54
N LYS A 2 -12.21 -4.26 23.17
CA LYS A 2 -12.85 -2.96 22.85
C LYS A 2 -11.80 -2.05 22.20
N ALA A 3 -12.17 -1.46 21.08
CA ALA A 3 -11.36 -0.43 20.45
C ALA A 3 -11.85 0.96 20.89
N HIS A 4 -10.93 1.88 21.07
CA HIS A 4 -11.22 3.28 21.36
C HIS A 4 -10.50 4.19 20.36
N ILE A 5 -11.27 5.00 19.65
CA ILE A 5 -10.72 6.01 18.72
C ILE A 5 -10.43 7.27 19.53
N HIS A 6 -9.16 7.68 19.56
CA HIS A 6 -8.72 8.90 20.24
C HIS A 6 -8.98 10.12 19.35
N TRP A 7 -8.51 10.06 18.11
CA TRP A 7 -8.74 11.10 17.10
C TRP A 7 -8.54 10.59 15.68
N SER A 8 -9.08 11.33 14.71
CA SER A 8 -8.84 11.17 13.29
C SER A 8 -8.66 12.54 12.65
N THR A 9 -7.63 12.69 11.80
CA THR A 9 -7.30 13.98 11.19
C THR A 9 -6.68 13.81 9.80
N VAL A 10 -6.70 14.89 9.02
CA VAL A 10 -5.91 15.01 7.78
C VAL A 10 -4.47 15.33 8.16
N ILE A 11 -3.52 14.53 7.71
CA ILE A 11 -2.09 14.71 8.00
C ILE A 11 -1.30 15.26 6.81
N CYS A 12 -1.82 15.13 5.59
CA CYS A 12 -1.26 15.78 4.41
C CYS A 12 -2.36 16.11 3.40
N ARG A 13 -2.36 17.34 2.93
CA ARG A 13 -3.26 17.84 1.90
C ARG A 13 -2.49 18.74 0.94
N GLN A 14 -2.68 18.52 -0.35
CA GLN A 14 -2.16 19.39 -1.41
C GLN A 14 -3.36 19.92 -2.22
N PRO A 15 -3.68 21.21 -2.14
CA PRO A 15 -4.86 21.77 -2.79
C PRO A 15 -4.90 21.47 -4.29
N GLY A 16 -6.01 20.91 -4.77
CA GLY A 16 -6.20 20.55 -6.17
C GLY A 16 -5.42 19.31 -6.63
N ARG A 17 -4.69 18.64 -5.74
CA ARG A 17 -3.94 17.41 -6.03
C ARG A 17 -4.61 16.20 -5.40
N TYR A 18 -4.36 15.06 -6.00
CA TYR A 18 -4.80 13.76 -5.59
C TYR A 18 -3.67 13.03 -4.84
N LEU A 19 -3.88 12.67 -3.58
CA LEU A 19 -2.91 11.97 -2.74
C LEU A 19 -3.47 10.60 -2.35
N SER A 20 -2.65 9.54 -2.46
CA SER A 20 -3.15 8.17 -2.27
C SER A 20 -2.07 7.17 -1.85
N TRP A 21 -2.56 6.01 -1.44
CA TRP A 21 -1.79 4.79 -1.16
C TRP A 21 -0.66 5.03 -0.15
N PRO A 22 -0.99 5.50 1.06
CA PRO A 22 0.02 5.73 2.08
C PRO A 22 0.48 4.42 2.73
N THR A 23 1.74 4.42 3.16
CA THR A 23 2.29 3.42 4.07
C THR A 23 3.07 4.13 5.17
N ILE A 24 3.03 3.59 6.38
CA ILE A 24 3.69 4.14 7.57
C ILE A 24 4.75 3.19 8.10
N ALA A 25 5.87 3.74 8.57
CA ALA A 25 6.87 3.02 9.35
C ALA A 25 7.33 3.86 10.55
N ARG A 26 7.78 3.19 11.62
CA ARG A 26 8.31 3.81 12.83
C ARG A 26 9.80 3.50 12.96
N ARG A 27 10.60 4.54 13.20
CA ARG A 27 12.03 4.40 13.48
C ARG A 27 12.28 4.10 14.96
N ALA A 28 13.44 3.55 15.29
CA ALA A 28 13.82 3.22 16.66
C ALA A 28 13.84 4.44 17.61
N ASN A 29 14.03 5.65 17.08
CA ASN A 29 13.96 6.90 17.86
C ASN A 29 12.53 7.41 18.06
N GLY A 30 11.51 6.68 17.59
CA GLY A 30 10.10 7.02 17.68
C GLY A 30 9.58 7.87 16.52
N GLU A 31 10.44 8.38 15.63
CA GLU A 31 10.02 9.14 14.45
C GLU A 31 9.14 8.27 13.53
N LEU A 32 8.04 8.83 13.06
CA LEU A 32 7.14 8.22 12.11
C LEU A 32 7.42 8.75 10.70
N LEU A 33 7.38 7.85 9.74
CA LEU A 33 7.57 8.13 8.32
C LEU A 33 6.32 7.66 7.58
N VAL A 34 5.71 8.54 6.79
CA VAL A 34 4.61 8.17 5.89
C VAL A 34 5.02 8.49 4.47
N VAL A 35 5.03 7.47 3.61
CA VAL A 35 5.21 7.64 2.17
C VAL A 35 3.88 7.45 1.46
N PHE A 36 3.70 8.14 0.36
CA PHE A 36 2.48 8.11 -0.45
C PHE A 36 2.77 8.60 -1.87
N SER A 37 1.85 8.34 -2.78
CA SER A 37 1.87 8.93 -4.11
C SER A 37 1.15 10.27 -4.07
N GLY A 38 1.87 11.36 -4.38
CA GLY A 38 1.38 12.74 -4.30
C GLY A 38 1.59 13.52 -5.59
N GLU A 39 1.26 14.81 -5.57
CA GLU A 39 1.27 15.75 -6.70
C GLU A 39 0.47 15.29 -7.93
N ARG A 40 -0.35 14.28 -7.77
CA ARG A 40 -1.15 13.71 -8.85
C ARG A 40 -2.26 14.66 -9.27
N GLU A 41 -2.58 14.66 -10.56
CA GLU A 41 -3.77 15.36 -11.04
C GLU A 41 -5.03 14.52 -10.80
N GLU A 42 -4.95 13.22 -11.04
CA GLU A 42 -6.07 12.29 -10.92
C GLU A 42 -5.57 10.93 -10.41
N HIS A 43 -6.48 9.98 -10.17
CA HIS A 43 -6.15 8.61 -9.80
C HIS A 43 -5.13 7.97 -10.75
N SER A 44 -5.28 8.22 -12.03
CA SER A 44 -4.32 7.84 -13.07
C SER A 44 -3.90 9.10 -13.82
N CYS A 45 -2.62 9.41 -13.79
CA CYS A 45 -2.06 10.55 -14.52
C CYS A 45 -0.54 10.30 -14.70
N PRO A 46 0.15 10.98 -15.60
CA PRO A 46 1.59 10.78 -15.80
C PRO A 46 2.48 11.49 -14.77
N PHE A 47 1.93 12.16 -13.76
CA PHE A 47 2.65 13.09 -12.88
C PHE A 47 2.75 12.63 -11.42
N GLY A 48 2.41 11.38 -11.12
CA GLY A 48 2.52 10.86 -9.76
C GLY A 48 3.96 10.85 -9.27
N LYS A 49 4.18 11.29 -8.01
CA LYS A 49 5.48 11.30 -7.35
C LYS A 49 5.43 10.52 -6.04
N THR A 50 6.51 9.87 -5.68
CA THR A 50 6.66 9.31 -4.34
C THR A 50 7.07 10.42 -3.38
N GLN A 51 6.28 10.67 -2.36
CA GLN A 51 6.50 11.71 -1.35
C GLN A 51 6.56 11.13 0.06
N LEU A 52 7.25 11.85 0.95
CA LEU A 52 7.46 11.49 2.35
C LEU A 52 7.09 12.67 3.25
N ILE A 53 6.31 12.40 4.32
CA ILE A 53 6.13 13.28 5.47
C ILE A 53 6.61 12.59 6.74
N ARG A 54 6.92 13.38 7.78
CA ARG A 54 7.52 12.93 9.04
C ARG A 54 6.78 13.49 10.25
N SER A 55 6.74 12.71 11.33
CA SER A 55 6.30 13.17 12.64
C SER A 55 7.29 12.74 13.70
N GLY A 56 7.68 13.67 14.58
CA GLY A 56 8.57 13.43 15.71
C GLY A 56 7.84 13.36 17.08
N ASP A 57 6.51 13.50 17.07
CA ASP A 57 5.68 13.67 18.26
C ASP A 57 4.52 12.65 18.37
N GLY A 58 4.72 11.48 17.74
CA GLY A 58 3.73 10.40 17.79
C GLY A 58 2.53 10.60 16.88
N GLY A 59 2.66 11.45 15.85
CA GLY A 59 1.63 11.69 14.84
C GLY A 59 0.75 12.92 15.08
N GLU A 60 1.06 13.73 16.07
CA GLU A 60 0.30 14.96 16.37
C GLU A 60 0.56 16.05 15.31
N THR A 61 1.82 16.21 14.89
CA THR A 61 2.21 17.14 13.83
C THR A 61 3.05 16.46 12.76
N TRP A 62 2.99 16.99 11.53
CA TRP A 62 3.65 16.42 10.37
C TRP A 62 4.40 17.49 9.56
N SER A 63 5.50 17.09 8.99
CA SER A 63 6.29 17.96 8.11
C SER A 63 5.58 18.23 6.78
N GLU A 64 6.04 19.25 6.06
CA GLU A 64 5.74 19.38 4.64
C GLU A 64 6.26 18.16 3.86
N PRO A 65 5.58 17.79 2.75
CA PRO A 65 6.01 16.66 1.95
C PRO A 65 7.32 16.92 1.21
N VAL A 66 8.19 15.92 1.19
CA VAL A 66 9.45 15.89 0.44
C VAL A 66 9.35 14.83 -0.63
N THR A 67 9.68 15.18 -1.87
CA THR A 67 9.70 14.24 -3.00
C THR A 67 10.94 13.34 -2.91
N ILE A 68 10.70 12.01 -2.95
CA ILE A 68 11.74 10.96 -2.95
C ILE A 68 12.02 10.47 -4.37
N ALA A 69 10.95 10.27 -5.16
CA ALA A 69 11.04 9.86 -6.55
C ALA A 69 10.13 10.73 -7.41
N ASP A 70 10.65 11.11 -8.56
CA ASP A 70 9.99 11.92 -9.58
C ASP A 70 10.51 11.44 -10.93
N THR A 71 10.01 10.27 -11.36
CA THR A 71 10.37 9.74 -12.67
C THR A 71 9.55 10.42 -13.77
N PRO A 72 9.90 10.31 -15.05
CA PRO A 72 9.06 10.84 -16.13
C PRO A 72 7.76 10.04 -16.33
N LEU A 73 7.47 9.07 -15.46
CA LEU A 73 6.27 8.25 -15.50
C LEU A 73 5.44 8.45 -14.23
N ASP A 74 4.31 7.76 -14.16
CA ASP A 74 3.44 7.74 -12.99
C ASP A 74 4.05 6.88 -11.86
N ASP A 75 4.70 7.50 -10.87
CA ASP A 75 5.19 6.82 -9.67
C ASP A 75 4.01 6.51 -8.73
N ARG A 76 3.79 5.21 -8.45
CA ARG A 76 2.59 4.72 -7.76
C ARG A 76 2.91 3.85 -6.56
N ASP A 77 1.92 3.77 -5.67
CA ASP A 77 1.77 2.80 -4.57
C ASP A 77 3.08 2.61 -3.78
N SER A 78 3.38 3.58 -2.93
CA SER A 78 4.67 3.63 -2.25
C SER A 78 4.63 2.93 -0.90
N GLY A 79 5.47 1.91 -0.72
CA GLY A 79 5.71 1.25 0.56
C GLY A 79 6.92 1.84 1.30
N VAL A 80 6.93 1.80 2.63
CA VAL A 80 8.09 2.17 3.45
C VAL A 80 8.40 1.13 4.51
N LEU A 81 9.68 0.79 4.65
CA LEU A 81 10.19 -0.12 5.67
C LEU A 81 11.42 0.50 6.35
N VAL A 82 11.44 0.50 7.68
CA VAL A 82 12.64 0.81 8.46
C VAL A 82 13.31 -0.50 8.85
N LEU A 83 14.53 -0.69 8.39
CA LEU A 83 15.33 -1.89 8.65
C LEU A 83 15.90 -1.86 10.07
N ARG A 84 16.24 -3.03 10.63
CA ARG A 84 16.91 -3.11 11.94
C ARG A 84 18.26 -2.39 11.99
N SER A 85 18.93 -2.23 10.86
CA SER A 85 20.13 -1.39 10.74
C SER A 85 19.87 0.10 10.88
N GLY A 86 18.60 0.52 10.83
CA GLY A 86 18.17 1.91 10.78
C GLY A 86 18.09 2.49 9.37
N ALA A 87 18.49 1.75 8.34
CA ALA A 87 18.28 2.16 6.95
C ALA A 87 16.76 2.17 6.63
N ILE A 88 16.38 3.04 5.72
CA ILE A 88 15.00 3.17 5.25
C ILE A 88 14.96 2.67 3.80
N LEU A 89 14.00 1.81 3.52
CA LEU A 89 13.69 1.33 2.18
C LEU A 89 12.33 1.84 1.77
N VAL A 90 12.23 2.39 0.55
CA VAL A 90 10.97 2.81 -0.08
C VAL A 90 10.79 2.02 -1.36
N SER A 91 9.61 1.43 -1.55
CA SER A 91 9.22 0.77 -2.79
C SER A 91 8.20 1.61 -3.55
N SER A 92 8.21 1.52 -4.87
CA SER A 92 7.20 2.09 -5.77
C SER A 92 7.22 1.32 -7.09
N PHE A 93 6.24 1.56 -7.95
CA PHE A 93 6.27 1.09 -9.32
C PHE A 93 5.79 2.19 -10.26
N THR A 94 6.08 2.02 -11.54
CA THR A 94 5.62 2.92 -12.59
C THR A 94 4.73 2.18 -13.57
N VAL A 95 3.80 2.90 -14.20
CA VAL A 95 2.86 2.33 -15.15
C VAL A 95 2.96 2.99 -16.52
N PRO A 96 2.68 2.24 -17.61
CA PRO A 96 2.69 2.76 -18.96
C PRO A 96 1.41 3.57 -19.24
N THR A 97 1.27 4.75 -18.64
CA THR A 97 0.07 5.59 -18.77
C THR A 97 -0.30 5.87 -20.23
N TRP A 98 0.71 5.96 -21.13
CA TRP A 98 0.49 6.20 -22.57
C TRP A 98 -0.33 5.10 -23.26
N THR A 99 -0.36 3.87 -22.75
CA THR A 99 -1.16 2.78 -23.31
C THR A 99 -2.64 2.85 -22.93
N ARG A 100 -3.01 3.76 -22.03
CA ARG A 100 -4.34 3.83 -21.40
C ARG A 100 -5.08 5.12 -21.66
N LEU A 101 -4.43 6.11 -22.29
CA LEU A 101 -5.01 7.44 -22.47
C LEU A 101 -6.32 7.42 -23.25
N ASP A 102 -6.43 6.56 -24.29
CA ASP A 102 -7.67 6.44 -25.06
C ASP A 102 -8.85 5.99 -24.20
N GLY A 103 -8.61 5.03 -23.29
CA GLY A 103 -9.64 4.61 -22.33
C GLY A 103 -10.02 5.71 -21.34
N TYR A 104 -9.08 6.59 -21.00
CA TYR A 104 -9.33 7.71 -20.08
C TYR A 104 -10.13 8.85 -20.70
N ARG A 105 -10.19 8.96 -22.04
CA ARG A 105 -11.01 9.97 -22.74
C ARG A 105 -12.50 9.87 -22.42
N ALA A 106 -12.97 8.72 -21.96
CA ALA A 106 -14.35 8.56 -21.51
C ALA A 106 -14.64 9.22 -20.14
N PHE A 107 -13.61 9.56 -19.37
CA PHE A 107 -13.73 9.95 -17.96
C PHE A 107 -13.15 11.34 -17.67
N TYR A 108 -12.15 11.78 -18.44
CA TYR A 108 -11.46 13.04 -18.23
C TYR A 108 -11.67 14.00 -19.41
N PRO A 109 -11.60 15.32 -19.18
CA PRO A 109 -11.70 16.31 -20.26
C PRO A 109 -10.67 16.09 -21.37
N ALA A 110 -11.08 16.26 -22.61
CA ALA A 110 -10.19 16.05 -23.76
C ALA A 110 -8.91 16.90 -23.68
N GLU A 111 -9.03 18.18 -23.26
CA GLU A 111 -7.88 19.08 -23.06
C GLU A 111 -6.86 18.51 -22.05
N GLN A 112 -7.34 17.89 -20.96
CA GLN A 112 -6.48 17.26 -19.96
C GLN A 112 -5.73 16.06 -20.56
N ILE A 113 -6.43 15.21 -21.28
CA ILE A 113 -5.84 14.03 -21.95
C ILE A 113 -4.83 14.46 -23.01
N ASP A 114 -5.15 15.47 -23.81
CA ASP A 114 -4.25 15.98 -24.86
C ASP A 114 -2.97 16.60 -24.25
N ARG A 115 -3.06 17.25 -23.10
CA ARG A 115 -1.90 17.74 -22.34
C ARG A 115 -1.05 16.57 -21.82
N TRP A 116 -1.68 15.53 -21.29
CA TRP A 116 -0.98 14.32 -20.83
C TRP A 116 -0.30 13.60 -21.99
N GLN A 117 -0.97 13.46 -23.14
CA GLN A 117 -0.40 12.89 -24.34
C GLN A 117 0.84 13.67 -24.81
N HIS A 118 0.70 15.01 -24.90
CA HIS A 118 1.80 15.88 -25.29
C HIS A 118 3.01 15.74 -24.37
N TYR A 119 2.79 15.68 -23.05
CA TYR A 119 3.86 15.43 -22.09
C TYR A 119 4.53 14.07 -22.34
N LEU A 120 3.76 13.00 -22.43
CA LEU A 120 4.28 11.64 -22.65
C LEU A 120 5.02 11.52 -23.98
N ASP A 121 4.58 12.20 -25.01
CA ASP A 121 5.25 12.23 -26.32
C ASP A 121 6.59 12.98 -26.26
N SER A 122 6.76 13.90 -25.34
CA SER A 122 8.02 14.60 -25.10
C SER A 122 9.08 13.75 -24.37
N VAL A 123 8.66 12.65 -23.71
CA VAL A 123 9.58 11.69 -23.07
C VAL A 123 10.08 10.69 -24.10
N ALA A 124 11.39 10.61 -24.29
CA ALA A 124 11.99 9.68 -25.25
C ALA A 124 11.56 8.22 -24.97
N PRO A 125 11.35 7.39 -26.01
CA PRO A 125 10.93 6.00 -25.84
C PRO A 125 11.88 5.19 -24.94
N GLU A 126 13.18 5.42 -25.07
CA GLU A 126 14.22 4.75 -24.27
C GLU A 126 14.13 5.14 -22.79
N GLU A 127 13.81 6.41 -22.51
CA GLU A 127 13.60 6.92 -21.16
C GLU A 127 12.34 6.30 -20.54
N ARG A 128 11.23 6.25 -21.28
CA ARG A 128 10.00 5.57 -20.84
C ARG A 128 10.27 4.10 -20.51
N GLN A 129 11.01 3.41 -21.37
CA GLN A 129 11.34 2.00 -21.15
C GLN A 129 12.27 1.81 -19.95
N ARG A 130 13.25 2.70 -19.78
CA ARG A 130 14.19 2.68 -18.63
C ARG A 130 13.47 2.78 -17.30
N TRP A 131 12.46 3.64 -17.21
CA TRP A 131 11.76 3.93 -15.94
C TRP A 131 10.51 3.06 -15.72
N LEU A 132 10.09 2.26 -16.69
CA LEU A 132 8.97 1.34 -16.53
C LEU A 132 9.41 0.11 -15.73
N GLY A 133 8.86 -0.05 -14.51
CA GLY A 133 9.24 -1.19 -13.67
C GLY A 133 8.83 -1.07 -12.21
N ASN A 134 9.41 -1.95 -11.42
CA ASN A 134 9.23 -2.06 -9.97
C ASN A 134 10.52 -1.59 -9.29
N TRP A 135 10.43 -0.66 -8.36
CA TRP A 135 11.59 0.03 -7.83
C TRP A 135 11.66 -0.01 -6.32
N THR A 136 12.89 -0.14 -5.78
CA THR A 136 13.19 0.18 -4.40
C THR A 136 14.30 1.21 -4.34
N ARG A 137 14.21 2.14 -3.38
CA ARG A 137 15.21 3.14 -3.05
C ARG A 137 15.59 3.01 -1.59
N ARG A 138 16.87 3.13 -1.29
CA ARG A 138 17.42 2.99 0.06
C ARG A 138 18.01 4.30 0.54
N SER A 139 17.87 4.57 1.85
CA SER A 139 18.53 5.68 2.54
C SER A 139 19.20 5.19 3.81
N THR A 140 20.40 5.67 4.09
CA THR A 140 21.16 5.36 5.33
C THR A 140 21.34 6.56 6.25
N ASP A 141 20.87 7.73 5.84
CA ASP A 141 21.01 8.99 6.57
C ASP A 141 19.69 9.51 7.15
N GLY A 142 18.73 8.59 7.33
CA GLY A 142 17.40 8.91 7.84
C GLY A 142 16.46 9.50 6.79
N GLY A 143 16.68 9.19 5.50
CA GLY A 143 15.84 9.65 4.39
C GLY A 143 16.11 11.10 3.98
N ARG A 144 17.32 11.61 4.22
CA ARG A 144 17.78 12.91 3.70
C ARG A 144 18.27 12.79 2.27
N THR A 145 18.98 11.70 1.99
CA THR A 145 19.41 11.34 0.64
C THR A 145 19.05 9.90 0.33
N TRP A 146 18.91 9.58 -0.95
CA TRP A 146 18.47 8.29 -1.45
C TRP A 146 19.45 7.74 -2.46
N GLU A 147 19.77 6.45 -2.32
CA GLU A 147 20.58 5.72 -3.29
C GLU A 147 19.81 5.60 -4.63
N GLU A 148 20.55 5.29 -5.71
CA GLU A 148 19.92 5.01 -7.01
C GLU A 148 18.90 3.87 -6.87
N PRO A 149 17.76 3.94 -7.61
CA PRO A 149 16.76 2.89 -7.54
C PRO A 149 17.28 1.57 -8.10
N VAL A 150 16.81 0.48 -7.52
CA VAL A 150 17.05 -0.86 -8.03
C VAL A 150 15.73 -1.55 -8.36
N ASP A 151 15.73 -2.40 -9.39
CA ASP A 151 14.59 -3.22 -9.76
C ASP A 151 14.28 -4.22 -8.64
N SER A 152 13.07 -4.17 -8.09
CA SER A 152 12.60 -5.07 -7.04
C SER A 152 11.94 -6.34 -7.58
N VAL A 153 11.88 -6.53 -8.90
CA VAL A 153 11.30 -7.70 -9.58
C VAL A 153 9.77 -7.80 -9.41
N ALA A 154 9.27 -7.46 -8.24
CA ALA A 154 7.84 -7.45 -7.91
C ALA A 154 7.48 -6.19 -7.13
N SER A 155 6.20 -5.85 -7.10
CA SER A 155 5.69 -4.70 -6.36
C SER A 155 4.35 -4.97 -5.69
N ALA A 156 4.15 -4.29 -4.57
CA ALA A 156 2.90 -4.20 -3.83
C ALA A 156 2.83 -2.86 -3.07
N PRO A 157 1.62 -2.34 -2.75
CA PRO A 157 1.44 -1.01 -2.19
C PRO A 157 2.15 -0.78 -0.84
N HIS A 158 2.14 -1.78 0.04
CA HIS A 158 2.71 -1.64 1.38
C HIS A 158 4.20 -2.01 1.48
N GLY A 159 4.80 -2.47 0.37
CA GLY A 159 6.22 -2.79 0.30
C GLY A 159 6.62 -4.11 0.95
N PRO A 160 7.93 -4.35 1.10
CA PRO A 160 8.49 -5.55 1.69
C PRO A 160 8.43 -5.53 3.22
N ILE A 161 8.63 -6.70 3.83
CA ILE A 161 8.89 -6.87 5.27
C ILE A 161 10.32 -7.36 5.51
N GLN A 162 10.85 -7.09 6.72
CA GLN A 162 12.10 -7.69 7.15
C GLN A 162 11.83 -8.90 8.04
N LEU A 163 12.27 -10.08 7.59
CA LEU A 163 12.16 -11.34 8.34
C LEU A 163 13.09 -11.35 9.55
N ARG A 164 12.83 -12.23 10.52
CA ARG A 164 13.63 -12.38 11.74
C ARG A 164 15.07 -12.78 11.47
N ASP A 165 15.32 -13.52 10.37
CA ASP A 165 16.64 -13.90 9.92
C ASP A 165 17.44 -12.76 9.25
N GLY A 166 16.83 -11.58 9.07
CA GLY A 166 17.44 -10.39 8.51
C GLY A 166 17.15 -10.17 7.02
N ARG A 167 16.72 -11.21 6.29
CA ARG A 167 16.32 -11.07 4.89
C ARG A 167 15.12 -10.16 4.75
N LEU A 168 14.99 -9.53 3.60
CA LEU A 168 13.77 -8.86 3.19
C LEU A 168 12.96 -9.82 2.32
N LEU A 169 11.67 -9.89 2.57
CA LEU A 169 10.69 -10.61 1.75
C LEU A 169 9.72 -9.61 1.15
N PHE A 170 9.55 -9.68 -0.17
CA PHE A 170 8.59 -8.89 -0.90
C PHE A 170 7.67 -9.81 -1.70
N LEU A 171 6.42 -9.89 -1.29
CA LEU A 171 5.36 -10.48 -2.09
C LEU A 171 4.75 -9.41 -2.97
N GLY A 172 4.50 -9.72 -4.21
CA GLY A 172 3.98 -8.74 -5.15
C GLY A 172 3.57 -9.34 -6.49
N VAL A 173 3.26 -8.48 -7.43
CA VAL A 173 2.99 -8.83 -8.82
C VAL A 173 4.13 -8.35 -9.72
N ASP A 174 4.37 -9.08 -10.81
CA ASP A 174 5.46 -8.76 -11.75
C ASP A 174 5.16 -7.51 -12.60
N LYS A 175 3.88 -7.28 -12.94
CA LYS A 175 3.45 -6.17 -13.80
C LYS A 175 2.25 -5.44 -13.20
N PRO A 176 2.45 -4.57 -12.23
CA PRO A 176 1.35 -3.86 -11.61
C PRO A 176 0.47 -3.12 -12.63
N GLY A 177 -0.85 -3.32 -12.50
CA GLY A 177 -1.82 -2.70 -13.37
C GLY A 177 -1.98 -3.33 -14.76
N ASP A 178 -1.29 -4.45 -15.07
CA ASP A 178 -1.36 -5.13 -16.38
C ASP A 178 -1.60 -6.64 -16.20
N PRO A 179 -2.85 -7.08 -15.90
CA PRO A 179 -3.17 -8.49 -15.74
C PRO A 179 -3.07 -9.27 -17.06
N PRO A 180 -2.90 -10.62 -17.04
CA PRO A 180 -2.84 -11.44 -15.84
C PRO A 180 -1.52 -11.28 -15.08
N TYR A 181 -1.61 -11.29 -13.73
CA TYR A 181 -0.45 -11.15 -12.86
C TYR A 181 0.18 -12.51 -12.56
N ARG A 182 1.53 -12.51 -12.43
CA ARG A 182 2.21 -13.57 -11.69
C ARG A 182 2.41 -13.09 -10.27
N LEU A 183 1.99 -13.88 -9.30
CA LEU A 183 2.21 -13.60 -7.90
C LEU A 183 3.57 -14.13 -7.50
N LEU A 184 4.49 -13.23 -7.15
CA LEU A 184 5.88 -13.52 -6.91
C LEU A 184 6.23 -13.38 -5.43
N ALA A 185 7.14 -14.26 -4.96
CA ALA A 185 7.89 -14.06 -3.75
C ALA A 185 9.35 -13.73 -4.15
N VAL A 186 9.83 -12.58 -3.72
CA VAL A 186 11.19 -12.12 -3.97
C VAL A 186 11.89 -11.81 -2.66
N GLU A 187 13.21 -11.98 -2.61
CA GLU A 187 14.00 -11.68 -1.42
C GLU A 187 15.19 -10.78 -1.73
N SER A 188 15.62 -10.05 -0.71
CA SER A 188 16.90 -9.39 -0.67
C SER A 188 17.66 -9.83 0.57
N VAL A 189 18.96 -10.13 0.41
CA VAL A 189 19.88 -10.51 1.50
C VAL A 189 20.91 -9.41 1.81
N ASP A 190 20.81 -8.27 1.13
CA ASP A 190 21.74 -7.15 1.15
C ASP A 190 21.05 -5.81 1.45
N GLU A 191 19.96 -5.87 2.23
CA GLU A 191 19.17 -4.70 2.64
C GLU A 191 18.56 -3.91 1.47
N GLY A 192 18.08 -4.61 0.45
CA GLY A 192 17.37 -4.01 -0.67
C GLY A 192 18.27 -3.47 -1.79
N ARG A 193 19.59 -3.79 -1.81
CA ARG A 193 20.50 -3.42 -2.90
C ARG A 193 20.36 -4.33 -4.11
N SER A 194 19.88 -5.54 -3.91
CA SER A 194 19.52 -6.46 -4.99
C SER A 194 18.34 -7.33 -4.58
N TRP A 195 17.59 -7.80 -5.57
CA TRP A 195 16.42 -8.63 -5.37
C TRP A 195 16.45 -9.84 -6.30
N ARG A 196 15.94 -10.97 -5.81
CA ARG A 196 15.79 -12.17 -6.62
C ARG A 196 14.47 -12.88 -6.31
N GLN A 197 13.87 -13.45 -7.31
CA GLN A 197 12.71 -14.32 -7.14
C GLN A 197 13.14 -15.60 -6.40
N ILE A 198 12.36 -15.98 -5.39
CA ILE A 198 12.58 -17.23 -4.62
C ILE A 198 11.39 -18.19 -4.72
N GLY A 199 10.23 -17.70 -5.19
CA GLY A 199 9.03 -18.52 -5.33
C GLY A 199 7.94 -17.82 -6.11
N THR A 200 6.84 -18.53 -6.27
CA THR A 200 5.57 -18.04 -6.79
C THR A 200 4.44 -18.46 -5.85
N VAL A 201 3.37 -17.67 -5.84
CA VAL A 201 2.16 -18.01 -5.06
C VAL A 201 1.15 -18.66 -6.00
N PRO A 202 0.72 -19.91 -5.73
CA PRO A 202 -0.31 -20.56 -6.54
C PRO A 202 -1.66 -19.87 -6.40
N LEU A 203 -2.35 -19.67 -7.52
CA LEU A 203 -3.72 -19.16 -7.54
C LEU A 203 -4.71 -20.32 -7.52
N ALA A 204 -5.73 -20.24 -6.68
CA ALA A 204 -6.88 -21.13 -6.77
C ALA A 204 -7.57 -20.98 -8.14
N ALA A 205 -8.14 -22.06 -8.65
CA ALA A 205 -8.75 -22.07 -10.00
C ALA A 205 -9.86 -21.02 -10.19
N ALA A 206 -10.51 -20.59 -9.10
CA ALA A 206 -11.55 -19.57 -9.11
C ALA A 206 -10.98 -18.13 -9.02
N ASP A 207 -9.69 -17.97 -8.73
CA ASP A 207 -9.05 -16.67 -8.46
C ASP A 207 -8.29 -16.19 -9.71
N HIS A 208 -8.69 -15.06 -10.26
CA HIS A 208 -8.08 -14.51 -11.50
C HIS A 208 -7.62 -13.05 -11.37
N ALA A 209 -8.05 -12.33 -10.35
CA ALA A 209 -7.70 -10.93 -10.14
C ALA A 209 -7.21 -10.70 -8.70
N VAL A 210 -6.15 -11.42 -8.33
CA VAL A 210 -5.49 -11.33 -7.03
C VAL A 210 -4.22 -10.48 -7.18
N ALA A 211 -4.07 -9.49 -6.32
CA ALA A 211 -2.94 -8.56 -6.32
C ALA A 211 -2.78 -7.88 -4.95
N GLU A 212 -1.85 -6.95 -4.84
CA GLU A 212 -1.69 -6.05 -3.70
C GLU A 212 -1.59 -6.77 -2.36
N PRO A 213 -0.60 -7.66 -2.19
CA PRO A 213 -0.40 -8.40 -0.96
C PRO A 213 0.26 -7.56 0.13
N HIS A 214 0.04 -7.99 1.38
CA HIS A 214 0.94 -7.66 2.49
C HIS A 214 1.15 -8.88 3.39
N PRO A 215 2.41 -9.35 3.55
CA PRO A 215 2.74 -10.47 4.42
C PRO A 215 3.04 -10.03 5.85
N ALA A 216 2.97 -10.98 6.78
CA ALA A 216 3.49 -10.86 8.14
C ALA A 216 4.21 -12.16 8.55
N GLU A 217 5.33 -12.02 9.29
CA GLU A 217 6.01 -13.14 9.90
C GLU A 217 5.56 -13.30 11.35
N LEU A 218 5.02 -14.47 11.68
CA LEU A 218 4.54 -14.83 13.00
C LEU A 218 5.67 -15.36 13.91
N PRO A 219 5.45 -15.43 15.23
CA PRO A 219 6.30 -16.24 16.12
C PRO A 219 6.44 -17.66 15.58
N GLY A 220 7.68 -18.16 15.46
CA GLY A 220 7.96 -19.47 14.88
C GLY A 220 8.33 -19.47 13.39
N GLY A 221 8.26 -18.30 12.71
CA GLY A 221 8.74 -18.13 11.33
C GLY A 221 7.70 -18.43 10.26
N ARG A 222 6.47 -18.85 10.64
CA ARG A 222 5.36 -18.96 9.69
C ARG A 222 5.02 -17.60 9.12
N LEU A 223 4.76 -17.54 7.83
CA LEU A 223 4.30 -16.37 7.12
C LEU A 223 2.82 -16.49 6.79
N VAL A 224 2.09 -15.39 6.96
CA VAL A 224 0.70 -15.22 6.52
C VAL A 224 0.66 -14.01 5.62
N CYS A 225 -0.05 -14.10 4.51
CA CYS A 225 -0.21 -12.98 3.59
C CYS A 225 -1.67 -12.79 3.21
N LEU A 226 -2.16 -11.56 3.29
CA LEU A 226 -3.46 -11.19 2.76
C LEU A 226 -3.27 -10.51 1.39
N TRP A 227 -4.16 -10.85 0.45
CA TRP A 227 -4.19 -10.39 -0.93
C TRP A 227 -5.54 -9.73 -1.22
N ARG A 228 -5.51 -8.61 -1.93
CA ARG A 228 -6.72 -8.05 -2.53
C ARG A 228 -7.24 -8.98 -3.61
N TYR A 229 -8.55 -9.19 -3.62
CA TYR A 229 -9.26 -9.88 -4.69
C TYR A 229 -10.28 -8.95 -5.33
N GLN A 230 -10.25 -8.86 -6.65
CA GLN A 230 -11.19 -8.03 -7.41
C GLN A 230 -11.82 -8.88 -8.52
N PRO A 231 -12.96 -9.53 -8.27
CA PRO A 231 -13.67 -10.30 -9.27
C PRO A 231 -14.21 -9.38 -10.39
N GLU A 232 -14.38 -9.93 -11.60
CA GLU A 232 -14.92 -9.19 -12.75
C GLU A 232 -16.32 -8.63 -12.46
N GLN A 233 -17.15 -9.38 -11.75
CA GLN A 233 -18.45 -8.93 -11.32
C GLN A 233 -18.37 -8.27 -9.95
N LEU A 234 -18.90 -7.05 -9.84
CA LEU A 234 -19.02 -6.33 -8.57
C LEU A 234 -20.09 -7.05 -7.71
N THR A 235 -19.66 -8.03 -6.95
CA THR A 235 -20.48 -8.64 -5.90
C THR A 235 -20.36 -7.81 -4.62
N GLU A 236 -21.40 -7.81 -3.79
CA GLU A 236 -21.40 -7.08 -2.51
C GLU A 236 -20.25 -7.47 -1.57
N HIS A 237 -19.71 -8.70 -1.72
CA HIS A 237 -18.69 -9.26 -0.86
C HIS A 237 -17.41 -9.57 -1.62
N ARG A 238 -16.42 -8.70 -1.47
CA ARG A 238 -15.06 -8.89 -1.95
C ARG A 238 -14.19 -9.32 -0.78
N TYR A 239 -14.15 -10.63 -0.55
CA TYR A 239 -13.33 -11.18 0.53
C TYR A 239 -11.86 -11.23 0.12
N LEU A 240 -10.97 -10.79 1.02
CA LEU A 240 -9.54 -10.94 0.84
C LEU A 240 -9.18 -12.41 0.64
N ARG A 241 -8.11 -12.66 -0.08
CA ARG A 241 -7.48 -13.97 -0.20
C ARG A 241 -6.33 -14.07 0.77
N GLN A 242 -6.03 -15.28 1.21
CA GLN A 242 -4.93 -15.57 2.12
C GLN A 242 -4.06 -16.69 1.57
N THR A 243 -2.77 -16.63 1.89
CA THR A 243 -1.77 -17.68 1.63
C THR A 243 -0.80 -17.75 2.78
N GLU A 244 -0.19 -18.91 3.01
CA GLU A 244 0.77 -19.17 4.06
C GLU A 244 2.04 -19.82 3.51
N SER A 245 3.15 -19.62 4.26
CA SER A 245 4.43 -20.27 4.00
C SER A 245 5.09 -20.66 5.33
N ASP A 246 5.65 -21.86 5.37
CA ASP A 246 6.39 -22.39 6.53
C ASP A 246 7.89 -22.55 6.25
N ASP A 247 8.38 -22.11 5.07
CA ASP A 247 9.76 -22.29 4.62
C ASP A 247 10.48 -20.95 4.30
N GLY A 248 10.01 -19.87 4.93
CA GLY A 248 10.59 -18.54 4.76
C GLY A 248 10.28 -17.91 3.41
N GLY A 249 9.11 -18.19 2.84
CA GLY A 249 8.56 -17.57 1.65
C GLY A 249 8.95 -18.24 0.32
N ARG A 250 9.53 -19.45 0.34
CA ARG A 250 9.92 -20.17 -0.89
C ARG A 250 8.77 -20.91 -1.52
N THR A 251 7.92 -21.53 -0.70
CA THR A 251 6.67 -22.16 -1.14
C THR A 251 5.48 -21.60 -0.39
N TRP A 252 4.35 -21.55 -1.04
CA TRP A 252 3.11 -20.94 -0.52
C TRP A 252 1.94 -21.89 -0.75
N THR A 253 0.97 -21.84 0.16
CA THR A 253 -0.33 -22.45 -0.07
C THR A 253 -1.02 -21.80 -1.26
N GLU A 254 -1.95 -22.51 -1.90
CA GLU A 254 -2.86 -21.92 -2.87
C GLU A 254 -3.71 -20.83 -2.21
N THR A 255 -4.06 -19.77 -2.96
CA THR A 255 -4.93 -18.70 -2.45
C THR A 255 -6.27 -19.26 -2.00
N HIS A 256 -6.74 -18.82 -0.85
CA HIS A 256 -8.06 -19.20 -0.33
C HIS A 256 -8.80 -17.99 0.27
N ALA A 257 -10.13 -18.05 0.26
CA ALA A 257 -10.96 -16.97 0.75
C ALA A 257 -10.87 -16.82 2.27
N THR A 258 -10.85 -15.58 2.75
CA THR A 258 -11.03 -15.24 4.16
C THR A 258 -12.47 -14.81 4.44
N ALA A 259 -12.77 -14.52 5.71
CA ALA A 259 -14.02 -13.87 6.10
C ALA A 259 -13.92 -12.32 6.06
N ILE A 260 -12.80 -11.72 5.68
CA ILE A 260 -12.57 -10.27 5.68
C ILE A 260 -13.12 -9.64 4.41
N PRO A 261 -14.20 -8.83 4.47
CA PRO A 261 -14.74 -8.14 3.30
C PRO A 261 -14.00 -6.81 3.12
N GLY A 262 -13.01 -6.74 2.24
CA GLY A 262 -12.22 -5.51 2.15
C GLY A 262 -11.31 -5.41 0.94
N TYR A 263 -10.60 -4.30 0.90
CA TYR A 263 -9.61 -3.91 -0.08
C TYR A 263 -8.29 -3.63 0.61
N PRO A 264 -7.17 -3.54 -0.15
CA PRO A 264 -5.89 -4.07 0.29
C PRO A 264 -5.67 -3.94 1.77
N ALA A 265 -5.27 -5.04 2.38
CA ALA A 265 -5.03 -5.09 3.81
C ALA A 265 -3.55 -4.91 4.11
N HIS A 266 -3.29 -4.24 5.23
CA HIS A 266 -1.98 -4.25 5.89
C HIS A 266 -2.05 -5.18 7.10
N LEU A 267 -1.06 -6.06 7.23
CA LEU A 267 -0.90 -6.95 8.38
C LEU A 267 0.14 -6.40 9.35
N LEU A 268 -0.19 -6.42 10.64
CA LEU A 268 0.72 -5.99 11.71
C LEU A 268 0.66 -7.01 12.87
N PRO A 269 1.75 -7.76 13.12
CA PRO A 269 1.88 -8.51 14.36
C PRO A 269 1.99 -7.53 15.54
N LEU A 270 1.07 -7.64 16.51
CA LEU A 270 1.05 -6.81 17.70
C LEU A 270 1.93 -7.40 18.82
N GLU A 271 2.40 -6.56 19.74
CA GLU A 271 3.14 -6.99 20.94
C GLU A 271 2.34 -7.96 21.80
N SER A 272 1.01 -7.88 21.79
CA SER A 272 0.11 -8.85 22.45
C SER A 272 0.16 -10.26 21.87
N GLY A 273 0.78 -10.45 20.69
CA GLY A 273 0.79 -11.69 19.92
C GLY A 273 -0.38 -11.86 18.97
N ALA A 274 -1.36 -10.98 18.99
CA ALA A 274 -2.42 -10.97 17.99
C ALA A 274 -1.90 -10.44 16.64
N LEU A 275 -2.51 -10.90 15.54
CA LEU A 275 -2.27 -10.37 14.20
C LEU A 275 -3.40 -9.41 13.83
N LEU A 276 -3.05 -8.16 13.57
CA LEU A 276 -3.98 -7.11 13.14
C LEU A 276 -4.02 -7.06 11.61
N ALA A 277 -5.23 -7.05 11.03
CA ALA A 277 -5.47 -6.68 9.65
C ALA A 277 -6.23 -5.34 9.61
N THR A 278 -5.70 -4.33 8.93
CA THR A 278 -6.41 -3.09 8.61
C THR A 278 -6.73 -3.06 7.11
N TYR A 279 -7.93 -2.63 6.72
CA TYR A 279 -8.40 -2.69 5.34
C TYR A 279 -9.43 -1.60 5.01
N GLY A 280 -9.52 -1.27 3.71
CA GLY A 280 -10.54 -0.35 3.20
C GLY A 280 -11.87 -1.06 2.98
N ARG A 281 -12.98 -0.40 3.35
CA ARG A 281 -14.35 -0.83 3.05
C ARG A 281 -14.97 0.10 2.00
N ARG A 282 -15.22 -0.44 0.79
CA ARG A 282 -15.76 0.31 -0.36
C ARG A 282 -17.22 -0.02 -0.66
N VAL A 283 -17.95 -0.42 0.38
CA VAL A 283 -19.42 -0.56 0.38
C VAL A 283 -20.00 0.20 1.57
N PRO A 284 -21.17 0.83 1.47
CA PRO A 284 -21.75 1.63 2.55
C PRO A 284 -21.95 0.83 3.86
N PRO A 285 -21.68 1.44 5.03
CA PRO A 285 -20.98 2.71 5.21
C PRO A 285 -19.49 2.55 4.86
N MET A 286 -19.02 3.40 3.92
CA MET A 286 -17.65 3.35 3.42
C MET A 286 -16.66 3.92 4.41
N GLY A 287 -15.43 3.40 4.38
CA GLY A 287 -14.37 3.87 5.29
C GLY A 287 -13.29 2.83 5.53
N HIS A 288 -12.75 2.81 6.75
CA HIS A 288 -11.61 1.98 7.11
C HIS A 288 -11.96 1.10 8.31
N ARG A 289 -11.49 -0.13 8.28
CA ARG A 289 -11.79 -1.18 9.26
C ARG A 289 -10.53 -1.89 9.71
N ALA A 290 -10.66 -2.56 10.83
CA ALA A 290 -9.66 -3.50 11.30
C ALA A 290 -10.31 -4.74 11.90
N CYS A 291 -9.60 -5.86 11.88
CA CYS A 291 -9.96 -7.05 12.62
C CYS A 291 -8.70 -7.76 13.14
N LEU A 292 -8.88 -8.63 14.12
CA LEU A 292 -7.82 -9.36 14.78
C LEU A 292 -7.91 -10.85 14.47
N SER A 293 -6.76 -11.49 14.44
CA SER A 293 -6.60 -12.93 14.57
C SER A 293 -5.81 -13.24 15.83
N HIS A 294 -6.30 -14.17 16.65
CA HIS A 294 -5.66 -14.62 17.87
C HIS A 294 -5.02 -16.01 17.73
N ASP A 295 -5.11 -16.58 16.55
CA ASP A 295 -4.65 -17.93 16.20
C ASP A 295 -3.66 -17.95 15.03
N GLY A 296 -2.97 -16.82 14.83
CA GLY A 296 -1.93 -16.71 13.80
C GLY A 296 -2.49 -16.69 12.36
N GLY A 297 -3.63 -16.10 12.14
CA GLY A 297 -4.26 -15.98 10.83
C GLY A 297 -5.12 -17.17 10.43
N ALA A 298 -5.30 -18.18 11.29
CA ALA A 298 -6.16 -19.33 10.99
C ALA A 298 -7.64 -18.91 10.96
N SER A 299 -8.02 -17.95 11.80
CA SER A 299 -9.33 -17.29 11.74
C SER A 299 -9.24 -15.79 12.00
N TRP A 300 -10.25 -15.05 11.56
CA TRP A 300 -10.35 -13.59 11.69
C TRP A 300 -11.63 -13.21 12.41
N ASP A 301 -11.51 -12.41 13.48
CA ASP A 301 -12.66 -11.96 14.29
C ASP A 301 -13.41 -10.83 13.60
N THR A 302 -14.07 -11.16 12.49
CA THR A 302 -14.92 -10.21 11.73
C THR A 302 -16.23 -9.92 12.42
N GLY A 303 -16.65 -10.73 13.40
CA GLY A 303 -17.83 -10.48 14.24
C GLY A 303 -17.63 -9.30 15.19
N ASN A 304 -16.39 -8.98 15.56
CA ASN A 304 -15.99 -7.83 16.35
C ASN A 304 -15.14 -6.86 15.51
N GLU A 305 -15.54 -6.62 14.25
CA GLU A 305 -14.89 -5.68 13.35
C GLU A 305 -14.74 -4.30 14.00
N ILE A 306 -13.54 -3.74 13.95
CA ILE A 306 -13.23 -2.43 14.49
C ILE A 306 -13.47 -1.38 13.41
N VAL A 307 -14.34 -0.42 13.70
CA VAL A 307 -14.60 0.72 12.82
C VAL A 307 -13.60 1.82 13.12
N LEU A 308 -12.61 2.03 12.23
CA LEU A 308 -11.68 3.16 12.33
C LEU A 308 -12.31 4.45 11.80
N ARG A 309 -12.99 4.35 10.65
CA ARG A 309 -13.79 5.41 10.02
C ARG A 309 -14.95 4.78 9.23
N ASP A 310 -16.08 5.47 9.17
CA ASP A 310 -17.27 5.08 8.38
C ASP A 310 -17.96 6.27 7.70
N ASP A 311 -17.24 7.37 7.58
CA ASP A 311 -17.70 8.65 7.08
C ASP A 311 -17.07 9.04 5.73
N ALA A 312 -16.48 8.09 5.02
CA ALA A 312 -16.02 8.37 3.67
C ALA A 312 -17.22 8.70 2.77
N PRO A 313 -17.16 9.81 2.02
CA PRO A 313 -18.32 10.26 1.25
C PRO A 313 -18.65 9.26 0.13
N ASP A 314 -19.94 9.00 -0.03
CA ASP A 314 -20.47 8.27 -1.19
C ASP A 314 -20.53 9.21 -2.39
N ILE A 315 -19.36 9.48 -2.96
CA ILE A 315 -19.21 10.32 -4.14
C ILE A 315 -18.89 9.44 -5.34
N GLU A 316 -19.75 9.47 -6.34
CA GLU A 316 -19.40 8.89 -7.63
C GLU A 316 -18.32 9.75 -8.29
N LEU A 317 -17.13 9.18 -8.39
CA LEU A 317 -16.01 9.79 -9.10
C LEU A 317 -15.93 9.18 -10.50
N PRO A 318 -15.38 9.92 -11.48
CA PRO A 318 -15.07 9.33 -12.77
C PRO A 318 -14.19 8.10 -12.60
N TRP A 319 -14.48 7.03 -13.34
CA TRP A 319 -13.58 5.88 -13.38
C TRP A 319 -12.13 6.34 -13.66
N PRO A 320 -11.10 5.74 -13.05
CA PRO A 320 -11.13 4.52 -12.24
C PRO A 320 -11.34 4.76 -10.73
N ALA A 321 -11.73 5.93 -10.32
CA ALA A 321 -11.65 6.38 -8.95
C ALA A 321 -13.00 6.35 -8.18
N THR A 322 -14.00 5.62 -8.66
CA THR A 322 -15.25 5.41 -7.91
C THR A 322 -14.95 4.75 -6.56
N TRP A 323 -15.43 5.37 -5.46
CA TRP A 323 -15.18 4.93 -4.08
C TRP A 323 -13.69 4.82 -3.75
N ASP A 324 -12.96 5.85 -4.11
CA ASP A 324 -11.51 5.87 -3.99
C ASP A 324 -11.07 6.23 -2.58
N LEU A 325 -10.87 5.21 -1.80
CA LEU A 325 -10.37 5.25 -0.42
C LEU A 325 -9.64 3.93 -0.11
N GLY A 326 -8.86 3.91 0.94
CA GLY A 326 -8.31 2.64 1.43
C GLY A 326 -6.82 2.69 1.73
N TYR A 327 -6.21 1.54 1.55
CA TYR A 327 -4.80 1.28 1.78
C TYR A 327 -4.36 1.70 3.20
N PRO A 328 -5.13 1.31 4.24
CA PRO A 328 -4.72 1.61 5.58
C PRO A 328 -3.46 0.84 5.93
N ALA A 329 -2.51 1.52 6.57
CA ALA A 329 -1.30 0.92 7.11
C ALA A 329 -1.12 1.38 8.55
N SER A 330 -0.72 0.47 9.44
CA SER A 330 -0.69 0.69 10.88
C SER A 330 0.69 0.46 11.47
N VAL A 331 1.00 1.22 12.52
CA VAL A 331 2.11 0.97 13.44
C VAL A 331 1.61 0.93 14.87
N GLU A 332 2.24 0.11 15.71
CA GLU A 332 2.03 0.09 17.14
C GLU A 332 2.99 1.08 17.80
N LEU A 333 2.45 2.09 18.49
CA LEU A 333 3.25 3.13 19.16
C LEU A 333 3.69 2.69 20.55
N ALA A 334 2.84 1.97 21.24
CA ALA A 334 3.04 1.29 22.51
C ALA A 334 2.08 0.10 22.53
N PRO A 335 2.24 -0.90 23.44
CA PRO A 335 1.35 -2.07 23.49
C PRO A 335 -0.13 -1.70 23.45
N GLY A 336 -0.84 -2.10 22.39
CA GLY A 336 -2.24 -1.79 22.14
C GLY A 336 -2.55 -0.36 21.69
N GLU A 337 -1.57 0.53 21.59
CA GLU A 337 -1.72 1.92 21.09
C GLU A 337 -1.27 1.98 19.62
N LEU A 338 -2.16 2.36 18.72
CA LEU A 338 -1.98 2.27 17.29
C LEU A 338 -2.16 3.61 16.57
N LEU A 339 -1.42 3.79 15.50
CA LEU A 339 -1.66 4.84 14.50
C LEU A 339 -1.83 4.18 13.14
N THR A 340 -2.96 4.46 12.50
CA THR A 340 -3.29 3.97 11.16
C THR A 340 -3.40 5.14 10.20
N VAL A 341 -2.63 5.10 9.10
CA VAL A 341 -2.72 6.06 8.00
C VAL A 341 -3.52 5.45 6.85
N TYR A 342 -4.22 6.28 6.09
CA TYR A 342 -5.02 5.88 4.93
C TYR A 342 -5.32 7.10 4.06
N TYR A 343 -5.93 6.89 2.89
CA TYR A 343 -6.42 8.00 2.09
C TYR A 343 -7.93 7.93 1.90
N GLN A 344 -8.56 9.08 1.89
CA GLN A 344 -9.97 9.29 1.52
C GLN A 344 -10.23 10.75 1.16
N ILE A 345 -11.38 11.01 0.55
CA ILE A 345 -11.86 12.36 0.31
C ILE A 345 -12.38 12.94 1.63
N ALA A 346 -11.99 14.19 1.93
CA ALA A 346 -12.52 14.99 3.04
C ALA A 346 -13.29 16.18 2.48
N PRO A 347 -14.63 16.20 2.54
CA PRO A 347 -15.39 17.34 2.07
C PRO A 347 -14.92 18.66 2.72
N PRO A 348 -14.92 19.80 1.99
CA PRO A 348 -15.51 19.98 0.66
C PRO A 348 -14.60 19.59 -0.53
N ASP A 349 -13.43 19.02 -0.29
CA ASP A 349 -12.52 18.58 -1.34
C ASP A 349 -13.16 17.50 -2.22
N ARG A 350 -12.75 17.44 -3.47
CA ARG A 350 -13.14 16.39 -4.43
C ARG A 350 -12.04 15.41 -4.74
N LYS A 351 -10.85 15.63 -4.16
CA LYS A 351 -9.68 14.75 -4.31
C LYS A 351 -9.24 14.26 -2.93
N PRO A 352 -8.73 13.04 -2.85
CA PRO A 352 -8.33 12.48 -1.58
C PRO A 352 -7.08 13.15 -1.00
N SER A 353 -6.99 13.10 0.29
CA SER A 353 -5.86 13.51 1.11
C SER A 353 -5.41 12.34 2.00
N ILE A 354 -4.24 12.48 2.63
CA ILE A 354 -3.73 11.48 3.56
C ILE A 354 -4.23 11.81 4.96
N HIS A 355 -4.79 10.81 5.62
CA HIS A 355 -5.36 10.88 6.95
C HIS A 355 -4.63 9.96 7.92
N ALA A 356 -4.80 10.20 9.21
CA ALA A 356 -4.42 9.29 10.26
C ALA A 356 -5.54 9.16 11.31
N THR A 357 -5.64 7.98 11.90
CA THR A 357 -6.47 7.70 13.09
C THR A 357 -5.58 7.13 14.18
N ARG A 358 -5.56 7.78 15.35
CA ARG A 358 -4.98 7.22 16.57
C ARG A 358 -6.06 6.50 17.35
N TRP A 359 -5.76 5.30 17.78
CA TRP A 359 -6.71 4.43 18.46
C TRP A 359 -6.01 3.40 19.33
N SER A 360 -6.75 2.78 20.24
CA SER A 360 -6.23 1.72 21.08
C SER A 360 -7.15 0.51 21.09
N VAL A 361 -6.56 -0.63 21.42
CA VAL A 361 -7.25 -1.92 21.59
C VAL A 361 -6.86 -2.54 22.93
N SER A 362 -7.86 -2.95 23.73
CA SER A 362 -7.69 -3.53 25.06
C SER A 362 -8.45 -4.87 25.22
#